data_0f41de3181934e65f30146668eaf00b6
#
_entry.id   0f41de3181934e65f30146668eaf00b6
#
_cell.length_a   1.000
_cell.length_b   1.000
_cell.length_c   1.000
_cell.angle_alpha   90.00
_cell.angle_beta   90.00
_cell.angle_gamma   90.00
#
_symmetry.space_group_name_H-M   'P 1'
#
loop_
_entity.id
_entity.type
_entity.pdbx_description
1 polymer ?
#
loop_
_entity_poly.entity_id
_entity_poly.type
_entity_poly.pdbx_seq_one_letter_code
_entity_poly.pdbx_strand_id
1 'polypeptide(L)'
;AALFGASRTGRGRDVDVTLYDVAMPQLTYPAIWYLNEGTVIERRPRSGHPTIVPTEMFPTADGRIFIMCILPKFFERLCEIVGRPELVSDPRFATPEARFANRDALAAILDALLQERTTAEWMAAFAGNVPAAPILDLPQALDNPYFRENGGLAEVEHPLRRGFKVLASPVRIDGERPKARPAPRLGADTDAVLGELGYSPAEIAALRASGTL
;
A
#
# COMPACT_ATOMS: atom_id res chain seq x y z
N ALA A 1 12.70 -18.96 0.51
CA ALA A 1 13.09 -20.12 -0.31
C ALA A 1 14.54 -20.51 -0.05
N ALA A 2 15.55 -19.61 -0.11
CA ALA A 2 16.97 -19.93 0.04
C ALA A 2 17.31 -20.53 1.42
N LEU A 3 16.82 -19.91 2.51
CA LEU A 3 17.02 -20.45 3.88
C LEU A 3 16.41 -21.85 4.05
N PHE A 4 15.22 -22.08 3.54
CA PHE A 4 14.59 -23.39 3.58
C PHE A 4 15.37 -24.42 2.74
N GLY A 5 15.87 -24.00 1.57
CA GLY A 5 16.75 -24.82 0.76
C GLY A 5 18.06 -25.17 1.49
N ALA A 6 18.70 -24.20 2.14
CA ALA A 6 19.93 -24.41 2.91
C ALA A 6 19.72 -25.36 4.09
N SER A 7 18.61 -25.22 4.82
CA SER A 7 18.29 -26.10 5.95
C SER A 7 18.06 -27.56 5.52
N ARG A 8 17.58 -27.81 4.31
CA ARG A 8 17.36 -29.17 3.78
C ARG A 8 18.57 -29.80 3.09
N THR A 9 19.41 -28.96 2.48
CA THR A 9 20.53 -29.47 1.66
C THR A 9 21.88 -29.28 2.32
N GLY A 10 21.96 -28.52 3.42
CA GLY A 10 23.22 -28.14 4.06
C GLY A 10 24.07 -27.16 3.23
N ARG A 11 23.56 -26.67 2.11
CA ARG A 11 24.29 -25.76 1.22
C ARG A 11 23.66 -24.37 1.23
N GLY A 12 24.41 -23.35 1.66
CA GLY A 12 24.07 -21.95 1.51
C GLY A 12 24.09 -21.53 0.04
N ARG A 13 23.44 -20.41 -0.27
CA ARG A 13 23.45 -19.75 -1.58
C ARG A 13 23.50 -18.25 -1.37
N ASP A 14 24.18 -17.57 -2.27
CA ASP A 14 24.10 -16.13 -2.35
C ASP A 14 22.72 -15.71 -2.90
N VAL A 15 22.17 -14.68 -2.33
CA VAL A 15 20.86 -14.14 -2.73
C VAL A 15 20.98 -12.65 -2.91
N ASP A 16 20.92 -12.22 -4.16
CA ASP A 16 20.93 -10.81 -4.53
C ASP A 16 19.52 -10.37 -4.93
N VAL A 17 19.10 -9.22 -4.43
CA VAL A 17 17.80 -8.61 -4.75
C VAL A 17 18.02 -7.12 -4.93
N THR A 18 17.78 -6.61 -6.13
CA THR A 18 17.83 -5.16 -6.37
C THR A 18 16.44 -4.54 -6.31
N LEU A 19 16.37 -3.25 -5.96
CA LEU A 19 15.10 -2.52 -5.97
C LEU A 19 14.47 -2.50 -7.37
N TYR A 20 15.31 -2.43 -8.42
CA TYR A 20 14.86 -2.41 -9.79
C TYR A 20 14.21 -3.74 -10.19
N ASP A 21 14.87 -4.88 -9.89
CA ASP A 21 14.33 -6.22 -10.18
C ASP A 21 13.03 -6.50 -9.44
N VAL A 22 12.86 -5.93 -8.24
CA VAL A 22 11.59 -6.03 -7.49
C VAL A 22 10.51 -5.13 -8.09
N ALA A 23 10.88 -3.93 -8.54
CA ALA A 23 9.92 -2.97 -9.09
C ALA A 23 9.34 -3.43 -10.45
N MET A 24 10.15 -4.07 -11.30
CA MET A 24 9.71 -4.46 -12.65
C MET A 24 8.53 -5.45 -12.66
N PRO A 25 8.51 -6.56 -11.89
CA PRO A 25 7.34 -7.43 -11.81
C PRO A 25 6.08 -6.75 -11.26
N GLN A 26 6.22 -5.68 -10.48
CA GLN A 26 5.06 -4.91 -9.97
C GLN A 26 4.32 -4.15 -11.07
N LEU A 27 4.92 -3.97 -12.25
CA LEU A 27 4.25 -3.41 -13.41
C LEU A 27 3.16 -4.33 -13.97
N THR A 28 3.17 -5.60 -13.62
CA THR A 28 2.12 -6.60 -13.91
C THR A 28 1.67 -6.62 -15.38
N TYR A 29 0.35 -6.49 -15.66
CA TYR A 29 -0.20 -6.54 -17.01
C TYR A 29 0.27 -5.41 -17.95
N PRO A 30 0.55 -4.16 -17.53
CA PRO A 30 1.15 -3.17 -18.42
C PRO A 30 2.47 -3.60 -19.05
N ALA A 31 3.34 -4.24 -18.27
CA ALA A 31 4.59 -4.78 -18.80
C ALA A 31 4.35 -5.93 -19.78
N ILE A 32 3.39 -6.82 -19.48
CA ILE A 32 3.04 -7.96 -20.32
C ILE A 32 2.47 -7.49 -21.67
N TRP A 33 1.60 -6.49 -21.68
CA TRP A 33 1.05 -5.92 -22.92
C TRP A 33 2.13 -5.28 -23.78
N TYR A 34 3.05 -4.51 -23.15
CA TYR A 34 4.15 -3.93 -23.88
C TYR A 34 5.08 -4.99 -24.49
N LEU A 35 5.47 -5.99 -23.72
CA LEU A 35 6.41 -7.03 -24.14
C LEU A 35 5.87 -7.94 -25.26
N ASN A 36 4.56 -8.18 -25.31
CA ASN A 36 3.97 -9.13 -26.25
C ASN A 36 3.20 -8.46 -27.41
N GLU A 37 2.67 -7.26 -27.18
CA GLU A 37 1.79 -6.58 -28.15
C GLU A 37 2.33 -5.19 -28.54
N GLY A 38 3.41 -4.72 -27.92
CA GLY A 38 3.97 -3.38 -28.13
C GLY A 38 3.07 -2.25 -27.59
N THR A 39 2.02 -2.60 -26.82
CA THR A 39 1.07 -1.62 -26.30
C THR A 39 1.69 -0.78 -25.20
N VAL A 40 1.88 0.52 -25.46
CA VAL A 40 2.38 1.48 -24.46
C VAL A 40 1.19 2.05 -23.67
N ILE A 41 1.24 1.90 -22.34
CA ILE A 41 0.28 2.55 -21.43
C ILE A 41 0.90 3.83 -20.91
N GLU A 42 0.33 4.96 -21.30
CA GLU A 42 0.74 6.26 -20.79
C GLU A 42 0.26 6.50 -19.36
N ARG A 43 0.93 7.41 -18.66
CA ARG A 43 0.46 7.90 -17.37
C ARG A 43 -0.90 8.58 -17.53
N ARG A 44 -1.86 8.16 -16.69
CA ARG A 44 -3.18 8.77 -16.69
C ARG A 44 -3.37 9.64 -15.44
N PRO A 45 -4.06 10.77 -15.58
CA PRO A 45 -4.51 11.54 -14.43
C PRO A 45 -5.34 10.66 -13.48
N ARG A 46 -5.38 11.02 -12.18
CA ARG A 46 -6.31 10.45 -11.20
C ARG A 46 -6.09 8.95 -10.94
N SER A 47 -4.90 8.41 -11.29
CA SER A 47 -4.62 6.97 -11.25
C SER A 47 -5.63 6.14 -12.05
N GLY A 48 -6.12 6.70 -13.17
CA GLY A 48 -7.15 6.07 -13.99
C GLY A 48 -6.68 4.78 -14.63
N HIS A 49 -7.52 3.75 -14.57
CA HIS A 49 -7.25 2.47 -15.21
C HIS A 49 -7.13 2.66 -16.75
N PRO A 50 -6.19 1.99 -17.41
CA PRO A 50 -5.95 2.17 -18.85
C PRO A 50 -7.16 1.84 -19.72
N THR A 51 -8.01 0.90 -19.34
CA THR A 51 -9.13 0.41 -20.17
C THR A 51 -10.50 0.41 -19.49
N ILE A 52 -10.56 0.36 -18.15
CA ILE A 52 -11.82 0.23 -17.40
C ILE A 52 -12.28 1.60 -16.88
N VAL A 53 -13.49 2.00 -17.20
CA VAL A 53 -14.08 3.29 -16.82
C VAL A 53 -15.49 3.12 -16.24
N PRO A 54 -15.82 3.75 -15.10
CA PRO A 54 -14.91 4.48 -14.22
C PRO A 54 -14.08 3.56 -13.30
N THR A 55 -12.77 3.78 -13.28
CA THR A 55 -11.85 3.16 -12.32
C THR A 55 -10.72 4.16 -12.10
N GLU A 56 -10.91 5.06 -11.14
CA GLU A 56 -10.03 6.20 -10.88
C GLU A 56 -10.41 6.94 -9.60
N MET A 57 -9.62 7.94 -9.22
CA MET A 57 -9.90 8.81 -8.08
C MET A 57 -10.85 9.94 -8.45
N PHE A 58 -11.82 10.22 -7.57
CA PHE A 58 -12.77 11.33 -7.66
C PHE A 58 -12.66 12.23 -6.43
N PRO A 59 -12.85 13.55 -6.60
CA PRO A 59 -12.96 14.47 -5.46
C PRO A 59 -14.30 14.26 -4.75
N THR A 60 -14.32 14.49 -3.44
CA THR A 60 -15.53 14.59 -2.61
C THR A 60 -15.55 15.95 -1.94
N ALA A 61 -16.57 16.26 -1.14
CA ALA A 61 -16.66 17.54 -0.44
C ALA A 61 -15.46 17.82 0.50
N ASP A 62 -14.86 16.76 1.06
CA ASP A 62 -13.82 16.86 2.10
C ASP A 62 -12.54 16.06 1.79
N GLY A 63 -12.46 15.42 0.63
CA GLY A 63 -11.31 14.58 0.32
C GLY A 63 -11.38 13.95 -1.06
N ARG A 64 -11.02 12.68 -1.13
CA ARG A 64 -11.04 11.89 -2.38
C ARG A 64 -11.45 10.47 -2.12
N ILE A 65 -12.13 9.88 -3.13
CA ILE A 65 -12.53 8.48 -3.14
C ILE A 65 -12.01 7.80 -4.41
N PHE A 66 -11.51 6.58 -4.31
CA PHE A 66 -11.25 5.73 -5.46
C PHE A 66 -12.48 4.86 -5.72
N ILE A 67 -12.97 4.82 -6.95
CA ILE A 67 -14.11 4.01 -7.38
C ILE A 67 -13.61 3.04 -8.44
N MET A 68 -14.10 1.78 -8.40
CA MET A 68 -13.67 0.73 -9.31
C MET A 68 -14.88 -0.04 -9.88
N CYS A 69 -15.40 0.38 -11.03
CA CYS A 69 -16.53 -0.26 -11.70
C CYS A 69 -16.06 -1.26 -12.78
N ILE A 70 -15.46 -2.37 -12.36
CA ILE A 70 -14.95 -3.41 -13.27
C ILE A 70 -16.08 -4.15 -14.00
N LEU A 71 -17.22 -4.32 -13.34
CA LEU A 71 -18.37 -5.05 -13.87
C LEU A 71 -19.52 -4.08 -14.18
N PRO A 72 -20.35 -4.34 -15.21
CA PRO A 72 -21.50 -3.50 -15.54
C PRO A 72 -22.41 -3.19 -14.35
N LYS A 73 -22.71 -4.18 -13.53
CA LYS A 73 -23.54 -4.02 -12.32
C LYS A 73 -23.02 -2.96 -11.34
N PHE A 74 -21.72 -2.76 -11.26
CA PHE A 74 -21.15 -1.74 -10.36
C PHE A 74 -21.35 -0.33 -10.94
N PHE A 75 -21.30 -0.18 -12.26
CA PHE A 75 -21.63 1.08 -12.92
C PHE A 75 -23.12 1.41 -12.78
N GLU A 76 -24.00 0.43 -12.96
CA GLU A 76 -25.45 0.59 -12.75
C GLU A 76 -25.74 1.06 -11.32
N ARG A 77 -25.17 0.37 -10.32
CA ARG A 77 -25.35 0.75 -8.90
C ARG A 77 -24.73 2.11 -8.58
N LEU A 78 -23.57 2.45 -9.15
CA LEU A 78 -23.00 3.79 -9.01
C LEU A 78 -23.98 4.84 -9.50
N CYS A 79 -24.52 4.69 -10.73
CA CYS A 79 -25.45 5.65 -11.34
C CYS A 79 -26.73 5.80 -10.49
N GLU A 80 -27.27 4.71 -9.95
CA GLU A 80 -28.42 4.76 -9.05
C GLU A 80 -28.12 5.54 -7.78
N ILE A 81 -27.00 5.24 -7.11
CA ILE A 81 -26.64 5.84 -5.81
C ILE A 81 -26.28 7.33 -5.96
N VAL A 82 -25.65 7.73 -7.06
CA VAL A 82 -25.36 9.15 -7.31
C VAL A 82 -26.57 9.91 -7.87
N GLY A 83 -27.74 9.25 -8.02
CA GLY A 83 -28.98 9.88 -8.47
C GLY A 83 -29.06 10.16 -9.98
N ARG A 84 -28.29 9.46 -10.80
CA ARG A 84 -28.22 9.62 -12.24
C ARG A 84 -28.40 8.27 -12.99
N PRO A 85 -29.51 7.53 -12.76
CA PRO A 85 -29.72 6.21 -13.35
C PRO A 85 -29.76 6.24 -14.88
N GLU A 86 -30.12 7.37 -15.49
CA GLU A 86 -30.15 7.55 -16.95
C GLU A 86 -28.78 7.42 -17.63
N LEU A 87 -27.68 7.59 -16.89
CA LEU A 87 -26.33 7.42 -17.44
C LEU A 87 -26.06 5.99 -17.92
N VAL A 88 -26.79 5.01 -17.37
CA VAL A 88 -26.67 3.60 -17.79
C VAL A 88 -27.11 3.40 -19.23
N SER A 89 -28.13 4.13 -19.68
CA SER A 89 -28.70 4.06 -21.03
C SER A 89 -28.20 5.17 -21.97
N ASP A 90 -27.41 6.12 -21.48
CA ASP A 90 -26.80 7.16 -22.31
C ASP A 90 -25.86 6.51 -23.34
N PRO A 91 -26.06 6.76 -24.66
CA PRO A 91 -25.20 6.14 -25.70
C PRO A 91 -23.69 6.37 -25.48
N ARG A 92 -23.29 7.45 -24.81
CA ARG A 92 -21.89 7.74 -24.48
C ARG A 92 -21.31 6.81 -23.40
N PHE A 93 -22.19 6.16 -22.60
CA PHE A 93 -21.75 5.42 -21.39
C PHE A 93 -22.36 4.00 -21.30
N ALA A 94 -23.25 3.64 -22.22
CA ALA A 94 -23.99 2.38 -22.17
C ALA A 94 -23.09 1.13 -22.27
N THR A 95 -21.95 1.21 -22.97
CA THR A 95 -21.03 0.08 -23.07
C THR A 95 -19.65 0.44 -22.48
N PRO A 96 -18.83 -0.55 -22.08
CA PRO A 96 -17.46 -0.29 -21.61
C PRO A 96 -16.63 0.52 -22.60
N GLU A 97 -16.73 0.21 -23.90
CA GLU A 97 -16.02 0.89 -24.97
C GLU A 97 -16.48 2.35 -25.11
N ALA A 98 -17.79 2.58 -25.03
CA ALA A 98 -18.36 3.93 -25.06
C ALA A 98 -17.91 4.75 -23.85
N ARG A 99 -17.91 4.16 -22.65
CA ARG A 99 -17.36 4.81 -21.44
C ARG A 99 -15.87 5.14 -21.58
N PHE A 100 -15.10 4.22 -22.15
CA PHE A 100 -13.68 4.45 -22.38
C PHE A 100 -13.44 5.62 -23.35
N ALA A 101 -14.19 5.67 -24.45
CA ALA A 101 -14.10 6.75 -25.45
C ALA A 101 -14.55 8.12 -24.89
N ASN A 102 -15.48 8.13 -23.95
CA ASN A 102 -16.07 9.33 -23.35
C ASN A 102 -15.69 9.52 -21.87
N ARG A 103 -14.53 8.98 -21.46
CA ARG A 103 -14.10 8.94 -20.05
C ARG A 103 -14.07 10.31 -19.37
N ASP A 104 -13.56 11.32 -20.07
CA ASP A 104 -13.43 12.67 -19.51
C ASP A 104 -14.81 13.32 -19.27
N ALA A 105 -15.76 13.07 -20.17
CA ALA A 105 -17.13 13.52 -19.98
C ALA A 105 -17.82 12.83 -18.80
N LEU A 106 -17.62 11.53 -18.65
CA LEU A 106 -18.14 10.79 -17.49
C LEU A 106 -17.47 11.24 -16.19
N ALA A 107 -16.15 11.42 -16.21
CA ALA A 107 -15.41 11.89 -15.05
C ALA A 107 -15.88 13.26 -14.59
N ALA A 108 -16.11 14.20 -15.51
CA ALA A 108 -16.64 15.53 -15.17
C ALA A 108 -18.03 15.48 -14.52
N ILE A 109 -18.92 14.61 -15.00
CA ILE A 109 -20.24 14.40 -14.41
C ILE A 109 -20.11 13.84 -12.99
N LEU A 110 -19.29 12.79 -12.82
CA LEU A 110 -19.10 12.15 -11.52
C LEU A 110 -18.40 13.08 -10.53
N ASP A 111 -17.45 13.92 -10.97
CA ASP A 111 -16.81 14.94 -10.12
C ASP A 111 -17.83 15.90 -9.52
N ALA A 112 -18.71 16.44 -10.34
CA ALA A 112 -19.73 17.38 -9.88
C ALA A 112 -20.65 16.74 -8.83
N LEU A 113 -21.06 15.48 -9.05
CA LEU A 113 -21.97 14.78 -8.14
C LEU A 113 -21.27 14.35 -6.84
N LEU A 114 -20.04 13.83 -6.95
CA LEU A 114 -19.34 13.30 -5.79
C LEU A 114 -18.85 14.41 -4.85
N GLN A 115 -18.67 15.62 -5.31
CA GLN A 115 -18.36 16.79 -4.48
C GLN A 115 -19.55 17.28 -3.62
N GLU A 116 -20.77 16.79 -3.86
CA GLU A 116 -21.93 17.19 -3.07
C GLU A 116 -21.97 16.60 -1.66
N ARG A 117 -21.20 15.54 -1.40
CA ARG A 117 -21.16 14.84 -0.08
C ARG A 117 -19.73 14.56 0.35
N THR A 118 -19.56 14.32 1.63
CA THR A 118 -18.30 13.90 2.25
C THR A 118 -17.91 12.49 1.81
N THR A 119 -16.63 12.18 1.91
CA THR A 119 -16.09 10.83 1.68
C THR A 119 -16.81 9.78 2.53
N ALA A 120 -17.06 10.09 3.81
CA ALA A 120 -17.73 9.17 4.73
C ALA A 120 -19.19 8.91 4.32
N GLU A 121 -19.92 9.94 3.90
CA GLU A 121 -21.31 9.79 3.43
C GLU A 121 -21.38 8.93 2.15
N TRP A 122 -20.45 9.12 1.22
CA TRP A 122 -20.38 8.28 0.01
C TRP A 122 -20.01 6.82 0.34
N MET A 123 -19.05 6.59 1.24
CA MET A 123 -18.71 5.24 1.68
C MET A 123 -19.89 4.52 2.32
N ALA A 124 -20.68 5.24 3.14
CA ALA A 124 -21.92 4.71 3.71
C ALA A 124 -22.99 4.42 2.64
N ALA A 125 -23.17 5.31 1.67
CA ALA A 125 -24.13 5.13 0.59
C ALA A 125 -23.77 3.96 -0.33
N PHE A 126 -22.49 3.79 -0.63
CA PHE A 126 -22.03 2.66 -1.44
C PHE A 126 -22.15 1.31 -0.73
N ALA A 127 -21.93 1.26 0.58
CA ALA A 127 -22.18 0.12 1.48
C ALA A 127 -21.84 -1.27 0.88
N GLY A 128 -20.71 -1.38 0.17
CA GLY A 128 -20.27 -2.61 -0.49
C GLY A 128 -20.96 -2.93 -1.83
N ASN A 129 -21.95 -2.14 -2.27
CA ASN A 129 -22.59 -2.31 -3.57
C ASN A 129 -21.76 -1.74 -4.73
N VAL A 130 -20.93 -0.74 -4.44
CA VAL A 130 -19.94 -0.17 -5.37
C VAL A 130 -18.56 -0.35 -4.75
N PRO A 131 -17.61 -1.02 -5.43
CA PRO A 131 -16.23 -1.10 -4.95
C PRO A 131 -15.61 0.30 -4.92
N ALA A 132 -15.39 0.79 -3.71
CA ALA A 132 -14.81 2.11 -3.46
C ALA A 132 -13.97 2.09 -2.17
N ALA A 133 -13.03 3.01 -2.10
CA ALA A 133 -12.20 3.21 -0.92
C ALA A 133 -11.83 4.70 -0.76
N PRO A 134 -11.77 5.22 0.48
CA PRO A 134 -11.27 6.57 0.71
C PRO A 134 -9.79 6.66 0.40
N ILE A 135 -9.34 7.79 -0.11
CA ILE A 135 -7.92 8.11 -0.22
C ILE A 135 -7.53 8.84 1.06
N LEU A 136 -6.71 8.18 1.86
CA LEU A 136 -6.28 8.69 3.16
C LEU A 136 -4.89 9.32 3.05
N ASP A 137 -4.68 10.40 3.80
CA ASP A 137 -3.33 10.89 4.09
C ASP A 137 -2.65 10.03 5.17
N LEU A 138 -1.38 10.31 5.46
CA LEU A 138 -0.62 9.53 6.44
C LEU A 138 -1.23 9.55 7.85
N PRO A 139 -1.60 10.71 8.42
CA PRO A 139 -2.31 10.75 9.70
C PRO A 139 -3.60 9.94 9.70
N GLN A 140 -4.45 10.10 8.69
CA GLN A 140 -5.71 9.37 8.56
C GLN A 140 -5.50 7.86 8.44
N ALA A 141 -4.50 7.43 7.67
CA ALA A 141 -4.18 6.02 7.50
C ALA A 141 -3.70 5.38 8.80
N LEU A 142 -2.86 6.08 9.58
CA LEU A 142 -2.39 5.61 10.88
C LEU A 142 -3.46 5.66 11.97
N ASP A 143 -4.47 6.51 11.81
CA ASP A 143 -5.59 6.67 12.73
C ASP A 143 -6.78 5.76 12.36
N ASN A 144 -6.69 5.05 11.25
CA ASN A 144 -7.74 4.15 10.78
C ASN A 144 -8.09 3.12 11.85
N PRO A 145 -9.40 2.97 12.22
CA PRO A 145 -9.85 2.05 13.26
C PRO A 145 -9.36 0.62 13.05
N TYR A 146 -9.48 0.10 11.84
CA TYR A 146 -9.00 -1.24 11.51
C TYR A 146 -7.50 -1.40 11.80
N PHE A 147 -6.67 -0.41 11.43
CA PHE A 147 -5.23 -0.46 11.65
C PHE A 147 -4.89 -0.44 13.14
N ARG A 148 -5.57 0.40 13.92
CA ARG A 148 -5.38 0.53 15.38
C ARG A 148 -5.87 -0.71 16.14
N GLU A 149 -7.10 -1.13 15.92
CA GLU A 149 -7.71 -2.28 16.59
C GLU A 149 -6.98 -3.59 16.27
N ASN A 150 -6.40 -3.69 15.09
CA ASN A 150 -5.60 -4.82 14.69
C ASN A 150 -4.12 -4.72 15.11
N GLY A 151 -3.76 -3.81 16.01
CA GLY A 151 -2.41 -3.70 16.55
C GLY A 151 -1.36 -3.29 15.51
N GLY A 152 -1.72 -2.39 14.59
CA GLY A 152 -0.80 -1.87 13.58
C GLY A 152 0.30 -0.97 14.14
N LEU A 153 0.12 -0.47 15.38
CA LEU A 153 1.11 0.32 16.12
C LEU A 153 1.60 -0.47 17.34
N ALA A 154 2.89 -0.35 17.62
CA ALA A 154 3.51 -0.85 18.84
C ALA A 154 4.26 0.28 19.56
N GLU A 155 4.24 0.26 20.88
CA GLU A 155 5.09 1.15 21.68
C GLU A 155 6.32 0.38 22.11
N VAL A 156 7.49 1.01 22.00
CA VAL A 156 8.78 0.45 22.40
C VAL A 156 9.48 1.40 23.34
N GLU A 157 10.29 0.85 24.22
CA GLU A 157 11.18 1.65 25.07
C GLU A 157 12.19 2.42 24.21
N HIS A 158 12.35 3.70 24.51
CA HIS A 158 13.32 4.56 23.84
C HIS A 158 14.05 5.40 24.90
N PRO A 159 15.40 5.42 24.91
CA PRO A 159 16.16 6.03 25.99
C PRO A 159 15.93 7.54 26.16
N LEU A 160 15.52 8.22 25.09
CA LEU A 160 15.32 9.68 25.08
C LEU A 160 13.87 10.10 24.89
N ARG A 161 12.92 9.15 24.68
CA ARG A 161 11.55 9.51 24.32
C ARG A 161 10.54 8.51 24.88
N ARG A 162 9.73 8.95 25.81
CA ARG A 162 8.60 8.15 26.32
C ARG A 162 7.52 7.99 25.25
N GLY A 163 6.87 6.83 25.22
CA GLY A 163 5.76 6.57 24.30
C GLY A 163 6.20 6.52 22.83
N PHE A 164 7.42 6.07 22.56
CA PHE A 164 7.93 5.96 21.20
C PHE A 164 7.18 4.86 20.45
N LYS A 165 6.47 5.25 19.39
CA LYS A 165 5.64 4.34 18.60
C LYS A 165 6.36 3.95 17.32
N VAL A 166 6.17 2.68 16.94
CA VAL A 166 6.66 2.11 15.67
C VAL A 166 5.53 1.37 14.98
N LEU A 167 5.67 1.14 13.69
CA LEU A 167 4.78 0.24 12.96
C LEU A 167 5.05 -1.20 13.42
N ALA A 168 3.99 -1.92 13.76
CA ALA A 168 4.11 -3.33 14.12
C ALA A 168 4.34 -4.19 12.87
N SER A 169 4.94 -5.37 13.03
CA SER A 169 5.12 -6.32 11.92
C SER A 169 3.76 -6.62 11.25
N PRO A 170 3.66 -6.62 9.92
CA PRO A 170 2.44 -7.07 9.24
C PRO A 170 2.20 -8.57 9.37
N VAL A 171 3.26 -9.35 9.65
CA VAL A 171 3.17 -10.81 9.78
C VAL A 171 2.60 -11.17 11.15
N ARG A 172 1.63 -12.09 11.15
CA ARG A 172 1.10 -12.73 12.35
C ARG A 172 1.42 -14.22 12.32
N ILE A 173 1.81 -14.75 13.47
CA ILE A 173 2.04 -16.18 13.68
C ILE A 173 1.04 -16.61 14.74
N ASP A 174 0.21 -17.60 14.43
CA ASP A 174 -0.89 -18.06 15.29
C ASP A 174 -1.82 -16.93 15.78
N GLY A 175 -2.05 -15.94 14.88
CA GLY A 175 -2.88 -14.77 15.15
C GLY A 175 -2.17 -13.62 15.87
N GLU A 176 -0.95 -13.81 16.36
CA GLU A 176 -0.18 -12.82 17.11
C GLU A 176 0.92 -12.16 16.27
N ARG A 177 1.17 -10.88 16.53
CA ARG A 177 2.30 -10.15 15.93
C ARG A 177 3.57 -10.37 16.76
N PRO A 178 4.74 -10.51 16.12
CA PRO A 178 6.01 -10.50 16.84
C PRO A 178 6.13 -9.23 17.67
N LYS A 179 6.62 -9.36 18.93
CA LYS A 179 6.82 -8.23 19.82
C LYS A 179 7.86 -7.28 19.22
N ALA A 180 7.50 -6.00 19.10
CA ALA A 180 8.41 -4.96 18.67
C ALA A 180 9.55 -4.78 19.73
N ARG A 181 10.76 -4.54 19.27
CA ARG A 181 11.92 -4.30 20.12
C ARG A 181 12.50 -2.91 19.82
N PRO A 182 13.04 -2.23 20.84
CA PRO A 182 13.73 -0.97 20.60
C PRO A 182 15.00 -1.19 19.76
N ALA A 183 15.37 -0.20 18.98
CA ALA A 183 16.67 -0.20 18.31
C ALA A 183 17.79 0.00 19.34
N PRO A 184 18.89 -0.76 19.24
CA PRO A 184 20.03 -0.55 20.12
C PRO A 184 20.70 0.82 19.83
N ARG A 185 21.40 1.36 20.80
CA ARG A 185 22.28 2.51 20.57
C ARG A 185 23.47 2.07 19.72
N LEU A 186 24.09 3.02 19.03
CA LEU A 186 25.33 2.77 18.31
C LEU A 186 26.38 2.16 19.27
N GLY A 187 26.94 1.02 18.87
CA GLY A 187 27.95 0.30 19.67
C GLY A 187 27.43 -0.42 20.93
N ALA A 188 26.09 -0.48 21.15
CA ALA A 188 25.55 -1.11 22.36
C ALA A 188 25.93 -2.59 22.49
N ASP A 189 26.07 -3.29 21.39
CA ASP A 189 26.32 -4.74 21.35
C ASP A 189 27.82 -5.06 21.05
N THR A 190 28.66 -4.04 20.93
CA THR A 190 30.09 -4.20 20.54
C THR A 190 30.83 -5.19 21.45
N ASP A 191 30.68 -5.06 22.75
CA ASP A 191 31.41 -5.91 23.71
C ASP A 191 30.92 -7.36 23.66
N ALA A 192 29.60 -7.54 23.53
CA ALA A 192 28.99 -8.85 23.42
C ALA A 192 29.47 -9.56 22.14
N VAL A 193 29.41 -8.86 20.99
CA VAL A 193 29.82 -9.41 19.69
C VAL A 193 31.32 -9.75 19.68
N LEU A 194 32.17 -8.86 20.19
CA LEU A 194 33.61 -9.14 20.26
C LEU A 194 33.94 -10.27 21.26
N GLY A 195 33.22 -10.35 22.37
CA GLY A 195 33.31 -11.48 23.28
C GLY A 195 32.95 -12.82 22.66
N GLU A 196 31.86 -12.87 21.86
CA GLU A 196 31.48 -14.07 21.08
C GLU A 196 32.56 -14.45 20.06
N LEU A 197 33.30 -13.49 19.52
CA LEU A 197 34.41 -13.70 18.60
C LEU A 197 35.70 -14.10 19.31
N GLY A 198 35.71 -14.18 20.64
CA GLY A 198 36.84 -14.65 21.46
C GLY A 198 37.76 -13.54 21.99
N TYR A 199 37.42 -12.26 21.80
CA TYR A 199 38.19 -11.18 22.40
C TYR A 199 37.95 -11.10 23.91
N SER A 200 39.01 -10.99 24.67
CA SER A 200 38.97 -10.76 26.13
C SER A 200 38.54 -9.31 26.45
N PRO A 201 37.98 -9.06 27.63
CA PRO A 201 37.64 -7.70 28.05
C PRO A 201 38.84 -6.72 28.00
N ALA A 202 40.06 -7.21 28.24
CA ALA A 202 41.28 -6.40 28.18
C ALA A 202 41.62 -5.99 26.74
N GLU A 203 41.47 -6.89 25.78
CA GLU A 203 41.66 -6.59 24.35
C GLU A 203 40.62 -5.60 23.83
N ILE A 204 39.34 -5.75 24.22
CA ILE A 204 38.27 -4.81 23.87
C ILE A 204 38.59 -3.42 24.44
N ALA A 205 39.04 -3.33 25.68
CA ALA A 205 39.44 -2.07 26.30
C ALA A 205 40.64 -1.42 25.57
N ALA A 206 41.61 -2.22 25.13
CA ALA A 206 42.74 -1.74 24.35
C ALA A 206 42.31 -1.19 22.97
N LEU A 207 41.37 -1.88 22.28
CA LEU A 207 40.81 -1.42 21.00
C LEU A 207 40.08 -0.07 21.17
N ARG A 208 39.35 0.12 22.26
CA ARG A 208 38.75 1.43 22.58
C ARG A 208 39.80 2.51 22.86
N ALA A 209 40.79 2.19 23.62
CA ALA A 209 41.86 3.17 23.96
C ALA A 209 42.64 3.61 22.70
N SER A 210 42.77 2.75 21.72
CA SER A 210 43.39 3.08 20.42
C SER A 210 42.49 3.83 19.44
N GLY A 211 41.20 4.02 19.74
CA GLY A 211 40.23 4.63 18.84
C GLY A 211 39.80 3.75 17.68
N THR A 212 40.01 2.43 17.78
CA THR A 212 39.56 1.45 16.79
C THR A 212 38.05 1.13 16.97
N LEU A 213 37.53 1.31 18.19
CA LEU A 213 36.11 1.15 18.56
C LEU A 213 35.53 2.48 19.02
#